data_03b84873919c364fc2f555c5f299c89c
#
_entry.id   03b84873919c364fc2f555c5f299c89c
#
_cell.length_a   1.000
_cell.length_b   1.000
_cell.length_c   1.000
_cell.angle_alpha   90.00
_cell.angle_beta   90.00
_cell.angle_gamma   90.00
#
_symmetry.space_group_name_H-M   'P 1'
#
loop_
_entity.id
_entity.type
_entity.pdbx_description
1 polymer ?
#
loop_
_entity_poly.entity_id
_entity_poly.type
_entity_poly.pdbx_seq_one_letter_code
_entity_poly.pdbx_strand_id
1 'polypeptide(L)'
;MKKILFALLFFANISYAQTNYHPTPENIKARQWFANAKFGLFIHWGVFSIPCAGEWVMNNRGITVKNYTRLKDFFNPIEFNAHNWVKLAKDAGMQYITLITRHHDGFSMWNTKYSDFNIMNTPYKKDIVKMIADECHKQGVKLFLYYSLLDWRRDDYPFETGRTGQKSGRTGKGNYVNYLQFMKNQLTELLTNYGSIAGIWFDGNWDQTNPEGDKDMTPRINWKYDEIYSLIHKLQPACLIGNNHHLAPIAGEDFQMFEKDLPGENKGGLSFQKPSEMMPLETCETINNSWGYNITDTTYKTPKQLIDYLVKANGYGANLLLNIGPMPNGAIQQEFIDRLHYMGNWLKIYGSTIYNTTGGYIKPQDWGCITQKENKLFIHVLKENTNEITLPQFPYNKITKAYWFKNNAAVDYTLNNNNVTVQLNDKNNKDEDRVIVLEVSK
;
A
#
# COMPACT_ATOMS: atom_id res chain seq x y z
N MET A 1 -36.90 49.24 25.94
CA MET A 1 -35.69 49.24 25.11
C MET A 1 -34.86 48.01 25.52
N LYS A 2 -34.94 46.91 24.75
CA LYS A 2 -34.16 45.70 24.98
C LYS A 2 -32.88 45.77 24.17
N LYS A 3 -31.72 45.79 24.84
CA LYS A 3 -30.41 45.72 24.19
C LYS A 3 -30.12 44.24 23.81
N ILE A 4 -30.03 43.98 22.52
CA ILE A 4 -29.58 42.67 21.97
C ILE A 4 -28.05 42.75 21.90
N LEU A 5 -27.41 41.87 22.64
CA LEU A 5 -25.96 41.69 22.63
C LEU A 5 -25.62 40.67 21.52
N PHE A 6 -24.98 41.12 20.44
CA PHE A 6 -24.46 40.22 19.40
C PHE A 6 -23.11 39.69 19.87
N ALA A 7 -23.06 38.39 20.20
CA ALA A 7 -21.80 37.69 20.41
C ALA A 7 -21.20 37.32 19.05
N LEU A 8 -20.11 37.97 18.66
CA LEU A 8 -19.27 37.56 17.54
C LEU A 8 -18.46 36.32 17.93
N LEU A 9 -18.85 35.17 17.44
CA LEU A 9 -18.04 33.94 17.47
C LEU A 9 -16.89 34.10 16.45
N PHE A 10 -15.70 34.36 16.93
CA PHE A 10 -14.46 34.21 16.16
C PHE A 10 -14.19 32.74 15.92
N PHE A 11 -14.51 32.24 14.74
CA PHE A 11 -13.93 31.00 14.25
C PHE A 11 -12.46 31.29 13.91
N ALA A 12 -11.55 30.82 14.75
CA ALA A 12 -10.14 30.75 14.41
C ALA A 12 -9.99 29.68 13.31
N ASN A 13 -9.97 30.12 12.07
CA ASN A 13 -9.48 29.31 10.98
C ASN A 13 -7.98 29.09 11.21
N ILE A 14 -7.61 27.94 11.74
CA ILE A 14 -6.22 27.48 11.70
C ILE A 14 -5.96 27.12 10.23
N SER A 15 -5.55 28.12 9.47
CA SER A 15 -4.96 27.90 8.15
C SER A 15 -3.63 27.20 8.37
N TYR A 16 -3.60 25.87 8.21
CA TYR A 16 -2.36 25.19 7.86
C TYR A 16 -1.86 25.88 6.60
N ALA A 17 -0.69 26.51 6.68
CA ALA A 17 -0.03 27.07 5.53
C ALA A 17 0.08 25.96 4.47
N GLN A 18 -0.77 25.99 3.45
CA GLN A 18 -0.62 25.18 2.27
C GLN A 18 0.76 25.50 1.70
N THR A 19 1.72 24.62 1.90
CA THR A 19 2.93 24.66 1.09
C THR A 19 2.47 24.54 -0.36
N ASN A 20 2.87 25.50 -1.21
CA ASN A 20 2.57 25.49 -2.64
C ASN A 20 3.39 24.39 -3.33
N TYR A 21 3.12 23.11 -2.99
CA TYR A 21 3.73 21.99 -3.68
C TYR A 21 3.09 21.84 -5.05
N HIS A 22 3.90 22.01 -6.09
CA HIS A 22 3.53 21.72 -7.47
C HIS A 22 4.37 20.54 -7.96
N PRO A 23 3.74 19.39 -8.30
CA PRO A 23 4.46 18.25 -8.81
C PRO A 23 5.17 18.59 -10.13
N THR A 24 6.41 18.13 -10.28
CA THR A 24 7.17 18.31 -11.52
C THR A 24 6.58 17.44 -12.65
N PRO A 25 6.93 17.70 -13.92
CA PRO A 25 6.51 16.83 -15.03
C PRO A 25 6.93 15.36 -14.84
N GLU A 26 8.09 15.11 -14.26
CA GLU A 26 8.59 13.76 -13.93
C GLU A 26 7.73 13.10 -12.86
N ASN A 27 7.32 13.85 -11.82
CA ASN A 27 6.43 13.36 -10.78
C ASN A 27 5.04 13.04 -11.33
N ILE A 28 4.46 13.93 -12.16
CA ILE A 28 3.16 13.71 -12.82
C ILE A 28 3.20 12.42 -13.65
N LYS A 29 4.27 12.21 -14.43
CA LYS A 29 4.47 10.98 -15.20
C LYS A 29 4.57 9.75 -14.30
N ALA A 30 5.25 9.86 -13.16
CA ALA A 30 5.39 8.79 -12.17
C ALA A 30 4.04 8.46 -11.52
N ARG A 31 3.21 9.47 -11.14
CA ARG A 31 1.84 9.27 -10.64
C ARG A 31 0.97 8.54 -11.66
N GLN A 32 1.04 8.95 -12.93
CA GLN A 32 0.28 8.29 -14.00
C GLN A 32 0.71 6.83 -14.20
N TRP A 33 2.04 6.56 -14.17
CA TRP A 33 2.55 5.20 -14.20
C TRP A 33 2.02 4.39 -13.00
N PHE A 34 2.08 4.94 -11.80
CA PHE A 34 1.63 4.27 -10.58
C PHE A 34 0.13 3.97 -10.61
N ALA A 35 -0.71 4.92 -11.05
CA ALA A 35 -2.14 4.70 -11.24
C ALA A 35 -2.46 3.55 -12.21
N ASN A 36 -1.56 3.25 -13.14
CA ASN A 36 -1.69 2.19 -14.14
C ASN A 36 -1.05 0.85 -13.73
N ALA A 37 -0.21 0.85 -12.69
CA ALA A 37 0.55 -0.32 -12.25
C ALA A 37 -0.31 -1.41 -11.61
N LYS A 38 -1.35 -1.05 -10.90
CA LYS A 38 -2.44 -1.87 -10.36
C LYS A 38 -2.09 -2.93 -9.34
N PHE A 39 -0.89 -3.53 -9.37
CA PHE A 39 -0.52 -4.64 -8.50
C PHE A 39 0.95 -4.55 -8.08
N GLY A 40 1.22 -4.63 -6.78
CA GLY A 40 2.55 -4.59 -6.17
C GLY A 40 2.70 -5.63 -5.07
N LEU A 41 3.97 -5.93 -4.72
CA LEU A 41 4.36 -6.80 -3.61
C LEU A 41 4.82 -5.97 -2.43
N PHE A 42 4.23 -6.18 -1.26
CA PHE A 42 4.74 -5.67 0.01
C PHE A 42 5.58 -6.75 0.70
N ILE A 43 6.74 -6.41 1.22
CA ILE A 43 7.62 -7.36 1.91
C ILE A 43 7.90 -6.87 3.31
N HIS A 44 7.23 -7.47 4.31
CA HIS A 44 7.46 -7.19 5.73
C HIS A 44 8.51 -8.16 6.29
N TRP A 45 9.76 -7.70 6.33
CA TRP A 45 10.86 -8.53 6.76
C TRP A 45 11.96 -7.73 7.45
N GLY A 46 12.56 -8.32 8.51
CA GLY A 46 13.60 -7.74 9.34
C GLY A 46 13.90 -8.63 10.54
N VAL A 47 14.63 -8.12 11.54
CA VAL A 47 14.94 -8.88 12.76
C VAL A 47 13.69 -9.29 13.55
N PHE A 48 12.56 -8.60 13.37
CA PHE A 48 11.28 -8.96 13.97
C PHE A 48 10.74 -10.33 13.48
N SER A 49 11.25 -10.87 12.38
CA SER A 49 10.91 -12.23 11.93
C SER A 49 11.48 -13.33 12.83
N ILE A 50 12.61 -13.06 13.54
CA ILE A 50 13.28 -14.07 14.39
C ILE A 50 12.37 -14.59 15.52
N PRO A 51 11.62 -13.78 16.27
CA PRO A 51 10.68 -14.28 17.26
C PRO A 51 9.47 -15.03 16.69
N CYS A 52 9.29 -15.05 15.37
CA CYS A 52 8.21 -15.74 14.65
C CYS A 52 6.80 -15.36 15.14
N ALA A 53 6.58 -14.09 15.51
CA ALA A 53 5.35 -13.61 16.14
C ALA A 53 4.87 -12.26 15.58
N GLY A 54 5.17 -12.00 14.32
CA GLY A 54 4.82 -10.76 13.63
C GLY A 54 5.75 -9.58 13.94
N GLU A 55 5.59 -8.51 13.20
CA GLU A 55 6.46 -7.31 13.23
C GLU A 55 6.29 -6.46 14.49
N TRP A 56 5.14 -6.57 15.15
CA TRP A 56 4.83 -5.83 16.40
C TRP A 56 5.33 -6.53 17.67
N VAL A 57 6.06 -7.63 17.56
CA VAL A 57 6.47 -8.47 18.70
C VAL A 57 7.21 -7.69 19.79
N MET A 58 8.04 -6.70 19.44
CA MET A 58 8.73 -5.84 20.42
C MET A 58 7.74 -5.10 21.32
N ASN A 59 6.76 -4.43 20.72
CA ASN A 59 5.73 -3.68 21.44
C ASN A 59 4.77 -4.61 22.20
N ASN A 60 4.23 -5.62 21.52
CA ASN A 60 3.18 -6.49 22.07
C ASN A 60 3.65 -7.31 23.27
N ARG A 61 4.91 -7.72 23.26
CA ARG A 61 5.53 -8.48 24.38
C ARG A 61 6.28 -7.58 25.38
N GLY A 62 6.33 -6.26 25.15
CA GLY A 62 7.04 -5.32 26.01
C GLY A 62 8.53 -5.63 26.11
N ILE A 63 9.16 -6.00 24.98
CA ILE A 63 10.58 -6.34 24.97
C ILE A 63 11.40 -5.04 25.04
N THR A 64 12.30 -4.96 26.01
CA THR A 64 13.15 -3.77 26.19
C THR A 64 14.14 -3.61 25.04
N VAL A 65 14.54 -2.37 24.74
CA VAL A 65 15.57 -2.04 23.72
C VAL A 65 16.83 -2.89 23.91
N LYS A 66 17.32 -3.02 25.17
CA LYS A 66 18.49 -3.83 25.52
C LYS A 66 18.37 -5.28 25.03
N ASN A 67 17.22 -5.90 25.27
CA ASN A 67 17.00 -7.30 24.90
C ASN A 67 16.73 -7.45 23.39
N TYR A 68 15.93 -6.55 22.83
CA TYR A 68 15.56 -6.60 21.43
C TYR A 68 16.76 -6.39 20.49
N THR A 69 17.65 -5.46 20.84
CA THR A 69 18.86 -5.17 20.05
C THR A 69 19.74 -6.41 19.82
N ARG A 70 19.69 -7.40 20.73
CA ARG A 70 20.44 -8.67 20.57
C ARG A 70 19.94 -9.53 19.43
N LEU A 71 18.72 -9.31 18.90
CA LEU A 71 18.21 -10.08 17.74
C LEU A 71 19.11 -9.91 16.52
N LYS A 72 19.78 -8.78 16.34
CA LYS A 72 20.73 -8.58 15.25
C LYS A 72 21.86 -9.62 15.24
N ASP A 73 22.27 -10.14 16.40
CA ASP A 73 23.34 -11.11 16.54
C ASP A 73 22.95 -12.51 16.03
N PHE A 74 21.66 -12.73 15.79
CA PHE A 74 21.06 -13.96 15.25
C PHE A 74 20.49 -13.80 13.85
N PHE A 75 20.48 -12.60 13.28
CA PHE A 75 19.91 -12.38 11.95
C PHE A 75 20.91 -12.76 10.86
N ASN A 76 20.76 -13.99 10.36
CA ASN A 76 21.62 -14.56 9.33
C ASN A 76 20.79 -15.25 8.24
N PRO A 77 20.13 -14.50 7.33
CA PRO A 77 19.22 -15.05 6.33
C PRO A 77 19.95 -15.71 5.17
N ILE A 78 20.48 -16.91 5.39
CA ILE A 78 21.31 -17.63 4.42
C ILE A 78 20.55 -18.11 3.17
N GLU A 79 19.21 -18.21 3.24
CA GLU A 79 18.33 -18.61 2.13
C GLU A 79 17.79 -17.40 1.34
N PHE A 80 18.08 -16.17 1.77
CA PHE A 80 17.67 -15.00 1.04
C PHE A 80 18.31 -14.93 -0.34
N ASN A 81 17.47 -14.77 -1.36
CA ASN A 81 17.90 -14.60 -2.75
C ASN A 81 17.09 -13.49 -3.43
N ALA A 82 17.72 -12.31 -3.61
CA ALA A 82 17.09 -11.14 -4.19
C ALA A 82 16.54 -11.41 -5.60
N HIS A 83 17.28 -12.16 -6.44
CA HIS A 83 16.84 -12.52 -7.78
C HIS A 83 15.51 -13.28 -7.76
N ASN A 84 15.42 -14.31 -6.90
CA ASN A 84 14.22 -15.14 -6.79
C ASN A 84 13.02 -14.34 -6.23
N TRP A 85 13.26 -13.43 -5.28
CA TRP A 85 12.20 -12.61 -4.71
C TRP A 85 11.60 -11.65 -5.74
N VAL A 86 12.46 -10.95 -6.49
CA VAL A 86 12.02 -10.03 -7.54
C VAL A 86 11.37 -10.79 -8.70
N LYS A 87 11.93 -11.97 -9.05
CA LYS A 87 11.34 -12.84 -10.08
C LYS A 87 9.96 -13.33 -9.69
N LEU A 88 9.74 -13.75 -8.44
CA LEU A 88 8.43 -14.17 -7.92
C LEU A 88 7.39 -13.05 -8.06
N ALA A 89 7.76 -11.82 -7.68
CA ALA A 89 6.88 -10.68 -7.86
C ALA A 89 6.52 -10.45 -9.33
N LYS A 90 7.51 -10.50 -10.22
CA LYS A 90 7.32 -10.35 -11.66
C LYS A 90 6.46 -11.47 -12.26
N ASP A 91 6.70 -12.71 -11.87
CA ASP A 91 5.92 -13.88 -12.33
C ASP A 91 4.47 -13.82 -11.84
N ALA A 92 4.23 -13.22 -10.65
CA ALA A 92 2.90 -12.92 -10.14
C ALA A 92 2.19 -11.76 -10.87
N GLY A 93 2.87 -11.07 -11.81
CA GLY A 93 2.32 -9.92 -12.55
C GLY A 93 2.51 -8.57 -11.85
N MET A 94 3.20 -8.54 -10.71
CA MET A 94 3.41 -7.30 -9.95
C MET A 94 4.36 -6.35 -10.68
N GLN A 95 4.05 -5.05 -10.65
CA GLN A 95 4.78 -4.01 -11.35
C GLN A 95 5.80 -3.31 -10.44
N TYR A 96 5.63 -3.42 -9.14
CA TYR A 96 6.50 -2.82 -8.12
C TYR A 96 6.58 -3.67 -6.86
N ILE A 97 7.63 -3.40 -6.09
CA ILE A 97 7.86 -3.97 -4.76
C ILE A 97 7.98 -2.81 -3.77
N THR A 98 7.28 -2.89 -2.63
CA THR A 98 7.51 -2.05 -1.46
C THR A 98 8.26 -2.88 -0.42
N LEU A 99 9.52 -2.52 -0.15
CA LEU A 99 10.41 -3.22 0.77
C LEU A 99 10.48 -2.49 2.10
N ILE A 100 10.29 -3.19 3.22
CA ILE A 100 10.63 -2.65 4.55
C ILE A 100 12.13 -2.37 4.59
N THR A 101 12.51 -1.09 4.64
CA THR A 101 13.91 -0.70 4.89
C THR A 101 14.16 -0.51 6.37
N ARG A 102 13.19 0.05 7.10
CA ARG A 102 13.23 0.23 8.53
C ARG A 102 11.80 0.26 9.08
N HIS A 103 11.45 -0.72 9.92
CA HIS A 103 10.16 -0.80 10.61
C HIS A 103 10.21 -0.06 11.96
N HIS A 104 9.15 -0.11 12.74
CA HIS A 104 9.00 0.56 14.05
C HIS A 104 10.05 0.13 15.09
N ASP A 105 10.64 -1.05 14.93
CA ASP A 105 11.71 -1.57 15.79
C ASP A 105 13.07 -0.89 15.57
N GLY A 106 13.19 -0.05 14.53
CA GLY A 106 14.36 0.74 14.22
C GLY A 106 15.50 -0.02 13.55
N PHE A 107 15.32 -1.30 13.15
CA PHE A 107 16.35 -2.06 12.44
C PHE A 107 16.44 -1.62 10.98
N SER A 108 17.66 -1.23 10.56
CA SER A 108 17.93 -0.77 9.20
C SER A 108 18.45 -1.90 8.32
N MET A 109 17.75 -2.22 7.23
CA MET A 109 18.07 -3.32 6.30
C MET A 109 19.17 -2.96 5.29
N TRP A 110 19.87 -1.84 5.46
CA TRP A 110 20.93 -1.35 4.58
C TRP A 110 22.16 -0.88 5.35
N ASN A 111 23.24 -0.60 4.64
CA ASN A 111 24.49 -0.08 5.16
C ASN A 111 24.38 1.41 5.54
N THR A 112 23.62 1.70 6.59
CA THR A 112 23.49 3.06 7.11
C THR A 112 24.66 3.44 8.02
N LYS A 113 25.10 4.70 7.92
CA LYS A 113 26.09 5.30 8.82
C LYS A 113 25.48 5.88 10.10
N TYR A 114 24.15 5.95 10.17
CA TYR A 114 23.43 6.69 11.22
C TYR A 114 22.81 5.80 12.31
N SER A 115 22.97 4.48 12.20
CA SER A 115 22.48 3.52 13.22
C SER A 115 23.37 2.29 13.26
N ASP A 116 23.75 1.85 14.46
CA ASP A 116 24.46 0.58 14.69
C ASP A 116 23.51 -0.64 14.60
N PHE A 117 22.21 -0.39 14.71
CA PHE A 117 21.19 -1.41 14.60
C PHE A 117 20.82 -1.60 13.13
N ASN A 118 21.73 -2.21 12.38
CA ASN A 118 21.60 -2.41 10.94
C ASN A 118 22.13 -3.78 10.49
N ILE A 119 21.81 -4.13 9.27
CA ILE A 119 22.14 -5.43 8.65
C ILE A 119 23.67 -5.70 8.58
N MET A 120 24.51 -4.66 8.46
CA MET A 120 25.95 -4.83 8.37
C MET A 120 26.58 -5.27 9.72
N ASN A 121 25.87 -5.03 10.82
CA ASN A 121 26.24 -5.44 12.17
C ASN A 121 25.57 -6.75 12.61
N THR A 122 25.17 -7.57 11.65
CA THR A 122 24.65 -8.93 11.83
C THR A 122 25.63 -9.97 11.31
N PRO A 123 25.46 -11.28 11.58
CA PRO A 123 26.27 -12.32 10.94
C PRO A 123 26.18 -12.34 9.42
N TYR A 124 25.07 -11.87 8.83
CA TYR A 124 24.84 -11.85 7.40
C TYR A 124 25.73 -10.82 6.66
N LYS A 125 25.89 -9.61 7.20
CA LYS A 125 26.81 -8.54 6.72
C LYS A 125 26.67 -8.20 5.23
N LYS A 126 25.45 -8.25 4.66
CA LYS A 126 25.19 -7.86 3.28
C LYS A 126 24.00 -6.90 3.24
N ASP A 127 24.12 -5.86 2.44
CA ASP A 127 23.10 -4.83 2.26
C ASP A 127 21.92 -5.38 1.46
N ILE A 128 20.82 -5.68 2.17
CA ILE A 128 19.59 -6.25 1.58
C ILE A 128 18.92 -5.26 0.64
N VAL A 129 18.87 -3.97 1.02
CA VAL A 129 18.27 -2.93 0.17
C VAL A 129 19.03 -2.81 -1.15
N LYS A 130 20.37 -2.86 -1.10
CA LYS A 130 21.21 -2.85 -2.31
C LYS A 130 20.91 -4.04 -3.21
N MET A 131 20.85 -5.24 -2.63
CA MET A 131 20.64 -6.46 -3.40
C MET A 131 19.26 -6.47 -4.10
N ILE A 132 18.21 -6.02 -3.40
CA ILE A 132 16.86 -5.92 -3.99
C ILE A 132 16.80 -4.79 -5.03
N ALA A 133 17.41 -3.62 -4.76
CA ALA A 133 17.44 -2.51 -5.70
C ALA A 133 18.11 -2.90 -7.02
N ASP A 134 19.26 -3.55 -6.95
CA ASP A 134 20.00 -4.02 -8.13
C ASP A 134 19.15 -5.02 -8.96
N GLU A 135 18.49 -5.98 -8.31
CA GLU A 135 17.65 -6.94 -9.02
C GLU A 135 16.34 -6.30 -9.55
N CYS A 136 15.75 -5.36 -8.84
CA CYS A 136 14.60 -4.60 -9.33
C CYS A 136 14.95 -3.84 -10.62
N HIS A 137 16.08 -3.13 -10.64
CA HIS A 137 16.57 -2.43 -11.83
C HIS A 137 16.83 -3.40 -13.00
N LYS A 138 17.51 -4.52 -12.73
CA LYS A 138 17.83 -5.54 -13.74
C LYS A 138 16.58 -6.20 -14.33
N GLN A 139 15.57 -6.50 -13.52
CA GLN A 139 14.36 -7.19 -13.94
C GLN A 139 13.23 -6.25 -14.40
N GLY A 140 13.41 -4.93 -14.27
CA GLY A 140 12.44 -3.92 -14.69
C GLY A 140 11.24 -3.77 -13.74
N VAL A 141 11.38 -4.16 -12.47
CA VAL A 141 10.39 -3.98 -11.42
C VAL A 141 10.69 -2.67 -10.68
N LYS A 142 9.70 -1.83 -10.40
CA LYS A 142 9.91 -0.59 -9.66
C LYS A 142 10.03 -0.86 -8.16
N LEU A 143 10.92 -0.12 -7.47
CA LEU A 143 11.17 -0.27 -6.04
C LEU A 143 10.64 0.92 -5.26
N PHE A 144 9.78 0.66 -4.30
CA PHE A 144 9.36 1.55 -3.22
C PHE A 144 10.04 1.12 -1.92
N LEU A 145 10.35 2.08 -1.08
CA LEU A 145 10.98 1.84 0.21
C LEU A 145 10.02 2.26 1.33
N TYR A 146 9.61 1.29 2.15
CA TYR A 146 8.88 1.60 3.37
C TYR A 146 9.86 2.14 4.42
N TYR A 147 9.47 3.23 5.06
CA TYR A 147 10.23 3.86 6.14
C TYR A 147 9.31 4.29 7.28
N SER A 148 9.54 3.73 8.48
CA SER A 148 8.78 4.10 9.67
C SER A 148 9.14 5.49 10.19
N LEU A 149 8.14 6.32 10.41
CA LEU A 149 8.25 7.61 11.08
C LEU A 149 8.48 7.43 12.59
N LEU A 150 7.86 6.41 13.20
CA LEU A 150 8.05 6.09 14.61
C LEU A 150 9.24 5.16 14.83
N ASP A 151 9.80 5.16 16.04
CA ASP A 151 10.90 4.29 16.44
C ASP A 151 10.75 3.86 17.91
N TRP A 152 10.63 2.55 18.15
CA TRP A 152 10.55 1.99 19.50
C TRP A 152 11.90 1.88 20.21
N ARG A 153 13.01 2.15 19.52
CA ARG A 153 14.37 1.94 20.03
C ARG A 153 15.11 3.24 20.33
N ARG A 154 14.99 4.26 19.45
CA ARG A 154 15.80 5.48 19.57
C ARG A 154 15.34 6.37 20.73
N ASP A 155 16.31 6.87 21.51
CA ASP A 155 16.04 7.75 22.65
C ASP A 155 15.62 9.17 22.21
N ASP A 156 16.00 9.60 20.99
CA ASP A 156 15.63 10.91 20.47
C ASP A 156 14.22 10.93 19.82
N TYR A 157 13.60 9.76 19.54
CA TYR A 157 12.18 9.72 19.19
C TYR A 157 11.32 10.17 20.38
N PRO A 158 10.30 11.02 20.18
CA PRO A 158 9.43 11.51 21.26
C PRO A 158 8.45 10.44 21.73
N PHE A 159 8.98 9.38 22.34
CA PHE A 159 8.22 8.21 22.78
C PHE A 159 7.29 8.49 23.95
N GLU A 160 7.57 9.52 24.74
CA GLU A 160 6.76 9.94 25.87
C GLU A 160 5.36 10.43 25.49
N THR A 161 5.20 10.88 24.26
CA THR A 161 3.91 11.31 23.70
C THR A 161 3.29 10.26 22.75
N GLY A 162 4.05 9.23 22.38
CA GLY A 162 3.59 8.15 21.49
C GLY A 162 2.58 7.22 22.14
N ARG A 163 1.82 6.50 21.32
CA ARG A 163 0.83 5.49 21.75
C ARG A 163 1.47 4.12 21.99
N THR A 164 2.66 3.87 21.44
CA THR A 164 3.31 2.55 21.40
C THR A 164 4.75 2.61 21.93
N GLY A 165 5.36 1.45 22.15
CA GLY A 165 6.75 1.35 22.61
C GLY A 165 6.98 1.79 24.06
N GLN A 166 5.94 1.97 24.88
CA GLN A 166 6.02 2.45 26.27
C GLN A 166 6.80 1.51 27.18
N LYS A 167 6.79 0.20 26.88
CA LYS A 167 7.50 -0.83 27.65
C LYS A 167 8.92 -1.09 27.14
N SER A 168 9.44 -0.29 26.24
CA SER A 168 10.77 -0.45 25.63
C SER A 168 11.94 -0.26 26.59
N GLY A 169 11.68 0.26 27.79
CA GLY A 169 12.69 0.53 28.82
C GLY A 169 13.45 1.85 28.61
N ARG A 170 13.02 2.69 27.69
CA ARG A 170 13.54 4.05 27.51
C ARG A 170 13.07 4.94 28.67
N THR A 171 13.91 5.91 29.01
CA THR A 171 13.64 6.88 30.10
C THR A 171 13.95 8.29 29.59
N GLY A 172 13.31 9.29 30.20
CA GLY A 172 13.50 10.70 29.85
C GLY A 172 12.52 11.16 28.77
N LYS A 173 12.96 12.07 27.92
CA LYS A 173 12.18 12.65 26.81
C LYS A 173 12.97 12.56 25.53
N GLY A 174 12.28 12.35 24.41
CA GLY A 174 12.88 12.40 23.09
C GLY A 174 13.32 13.82 22.70
N ASN A 175 14.08 13.89 21.62
CA ASN A 175 14.48 15.15 20.97
C ASN A 175 14.14 15.07 19.49
N TYR A 176 12.97 15.57 19.13
CA TYR A 176 12.47 15.45 17.76
C TYR A 176 13.37 16.16 16.73
N VAL A 177 14.06 17.23 17.09
CA VAL A 177 14.98 17.91 16.16
C VAL A 177 16.12 16.97 15.76
N ASN A 178 16.70 16.24 16.72
CA ASN A 178 17.74 15.25 16.45
C ASN A 178 17.18 14.05 15.66
N TYR A 179 15.98 13.59 16.04
CA TYR A 179 15.31 12.50 15.33
C TYR A 179 14.97 12.86 13.88
N LEU A 180 14.44 14.07 13.65
CA LEU A 180 14.18 14.58 12.29
C LEU A 180 15.46 14.62 11.44
N GLN A 181 16.57 15.10 12.02
CA GLN A 181 17.85 15.12 11.31
C GLN A 181 18.34 13.70 10.99
N PHE A 182 18.18 12.77 11.92
CA PHE A 182 18.47 11.35 11.70
C PHE A 182 17.66 10.78 10.53
N MET A 183 16.33 10.99 10.51
CA MET A 183 15.47 10.55 9.40
C MET A 183 15.90 11.14 8.05
N LYS A 184 16.17 12.47 8.01
CA LYS A 184 16.63 13.15 6.79
C LYS A 184 17.95 12.59 6.29
N ASN A 185 18.87 12.24 7.18
CA ASN A 185 20.15 11.63 6.83
C ASN A 185 19.96 10.23 6.23
N GLN A 186 19.13 9.39 6.86
CA GLN A 186 18.83 8.04 6.36
C GLN A 186 18.06 8.07 5.03
N LEU A 187 17.09 8.95 4.87
CA LEU A 187 16.38 9.14 3.59
C LEU A 187 17.34 9.62 2.48
N THR A 188 18.30 10.48 2.83
CA THR A 188 19.33 10.90 1.88
C THR A 188 20.18 9.69 1.42
N GLU A 189 20.62 8.82 2.34
CA GLU A 189 21.31 7.58 1.95
C GLU A 189 20.48 6.72 1.00
N LEU A 190 19.22 6.47 1.35
CA LEU A 190 18.32 5.64 0.56
C LEU A 190 18.03 6.19 -0.84
N LEU A 191 17.98 7.51 -0.98
CA LEU A 191 17.68 8.18 -2.25
C LEU A 191 18.94 8.51 -3.08
N THR A 192 20.15 8.32 -2.54
CA THR A 192 21.38 8.62 -3.28
C THR A 192 22.25 7.40 -3.59
N ASN A 193 22.12 6.31 -2.82
CA ASN A 193 23.04 5.18 -2.93
C ASN A 193 22.47 3.96 -3.66
N TYR A 194 21.17 3.94 -3.97
CA TYR A 194 20.44 2.73 -4.44
C TYR A 194 19.84 2.90 -5.84
N GLY A 195 20.28 3.92 -6.58
CA GLY A 195 19.77 4.22 -7.91
C GLY A 195 18.38 4.88 -7.89
N SER A 196 17.57 4.65 -8.91
CA SER A 196 16.25 5.23 -9.01
C SER A 196 15.27 4.52 -8.08
N ILE A 197 14.70 5.25 -7.13
CA ILE A 197 13.65 4.78 -6.21
C ILE A 197 12.30 5.33 -6.70
N ALA A 198 11.33 4.43 -6.86
CA ALA A 198 10.01 4.80 -7.40
C ALA A 198 9.14 5.51 -6.36
N GLY A 199 9.32 5.23 -5.08
CA GLY A 199 8.60 5.94 -4.03
C GLY A 199 9.09 5.62 -2.61
N ILE A 200 8.65 6.47 -1.68
CA ILE A 200 8.76 6.25 -0.23
C ILE A 200 7.36 6.01 0.33
N TRP A 201 7.24 4.95 1.09
CA TRP A 201 6.03 4.53 1.79
C TRP A 201 6.22 4.79 3.29
N PHE A 202 5.66 5.88 3.81
CA PHE A 202 5.75 6.23 5.23
C PHE A 202 4.65 5.58 6.04
N ASP A 203 4.98 5.32 7.32
CA ASP A 203 4.05 4.78 8.30
C ASP A 203 4.42 5.26 9.71
N GLY A 204 3.45 5.22 10.64
CA GLY A 204 3.70 5.50 12.05
C GLY A 204 3.30 6.91 12.51
N ASN A 205 2.70 7.75 11.66
CA ASN A 205 2.14 9.05 12.07
C ASN A 205 1.12 8.87 13.21
N TRP A 206 0.30 7.86 13.12
CA TRP A 206 -0.76 7.51 14.06
C TRP A 206 -0.25 7.28 15.50
N ASP A 207 1.02 6.97 15.71
CA ASP A 207 1.61 6.85 17.06
C ASP A 207 1.53 8.16 17.85
N GLN A 208 1.57 9.29 17.17
CA GLN A 208 1.53 10.62 17.77
C GLN A 208 0.15 11.29 17.69
N THR A 209 -0.91 10.59 17.33
CA THR A 209 -2.30 11.09 17.29
C THR A 209 -3.17 10.42 18.34
N ASN A 210 -4.42 10.85 18.44
CA ASN A 210 -5.46 10.06 19.08
C ASN A 210 -5.81 8.82 18.22
N PRO A 211 -6.53 7.84 18.74
CA PRO A 211 -7.00 6.70 17.97
C PRO A 211 -7.78 7.12 16.73
N GLU A 212 -7.71 6.30 15.68
CA GLU A 212 -8.40 6.51 14.42
C GLU A 212 -9.90 6.68 14.66
N GLY A 213 -10.50 7.66 13.96
CA GLY A 213 -11.92 8.03 14.14
C GLY A 213 -12.19 9.02 15.28
N ASP A 214 -11.18 9.42 16.06
CA ASP A 214 -11.31 10.55 16.99
C ASP A 214 -11.55 11.85 16.22
N LYS A 215 -12.25 12.79 16.87
CA LYS A 215 -12.53 14.12 16.30
C LYS A 215 -11.27 14.97 16.16
N ASP A 216 -10.27 14.74 17.00
CA ASP A 216 -8.99 15.41 16.99
C ASP A 216 -7.86 14.42 16.68
N MET A 217 -7.47 14.40 15.42
CA MET A 217 -6.34 13.61 14.90
C MET A 217 -5.07 14.43 14.76
N THR A 218 -5.00 15.61 15.39
CA THR A 218 -3.81 16.47 15.35
C THR A 218 -2.62 15.74 15.98
N PRO A 219 -1.49 15.59 15.25
CA PRO A 219 -0.29 14.99 15.82
C PRO A 219 0.26 15.80 17.01
N ARG A 220 0.67 15.10 18.06
CA ARG A 220 1.28 15.69 19.28
C ARG A 220 2.65 16.32 19.02
N ILE A 221 3.25 16.00 17.88
CA ILE A 221 4.50 16.60 17.39
C ILE A 221 4.29 17.18 16.00
N ASN A 222 5.08 18.17 15.63
CA ASN A 222 5.14 18.65 14.27
C ASN A 222 6.14 17.80 13.46
N TRP A 223 5.65 16.87 12.63
CA TRP A 223 6.45 15.98 11.81
C TRP A 223 7.35 16.69 10.79
N LYS A 224 7.09 17.96 10.47
CA LYS A 224 7.84 18.70 9.45
C LYS A 224 7.81 18.02 8.08
N TYR A 225 6.63 17.59 7.66
CA TYR A 225 6.44 16.93 6.37
C TYR A 225 6.89 17.79 5.19
N ASP A 226 6.73 19.11 5.29
CA ASP A 226 7.25 20.06 4.31
C ASP A 226 8.77 19.90 4.06
N GLU A 227 9.56 19.74 5.14
CA GLU A 227 10.99 19.51 5.05
C GLU A 227 11.34 18.11 4.51
N ILE A 228 10.64 17.07 5.00
CA ILE A 228 10.88 15.67 4.60
C ILE A 228 10.52 15.45 3.13
N TYR A 229 9.32 15.89 2.71
CA TYR A 229 8.82 15.67 1.36
C TYR A 229 9.60 16.50 0.33
N SER A 230 9.95 17.75 0.68
CA SER A 230 10.81 18.58 -0.16
C SER A 230 12.21 18.00 -0.36
N LEU A 231 12.78 17.36 0.68
CA LEU A 231 14.07 16.66 0.57
C LEU A 231 13.98 15.51 -0.44
N ILE A 232 12.93 14.69 -0.35
CA ILE A 232 12.72 13.53 -1.23
C ILE A 232 12.57 13.98 -2.69
N HIS A 233 11.65 14.93 -2.95
CA HIS A 233 11.41 15.43 -4.30
C HIS A 233 12.61 16.19 -4.88
N LYS A 234 13.41 16.85 -4.03
CA LYS A 234 14.67 17.47 -4.45
C LYS A 234 15.72 16.45 -4.88
N LEU A 235 15.84 15.35 -4.14
CA LEU A 235 16.84 14.30 -4.45
C LEU A 235 16.39 13.45 -5.65
N GLN A 236 15.14 13.11 -5.74
CA GLN A 236 14.55 12.32 -6.83
C GLN A 236 13.15 12.87 -7.20
N PRO A 237 13.05 13.78 -8.18
CA PRO A 237 11.76 14.41 -8.54
C PRO A 237 10.65 13.45 -8.94
N ALA A 238 10.99 12.27 -9.48
CA ALA A 238 10.03 11.23 -9.87
C ALA A 238 9.67 10.27 -8.72
N CYS A 239 10.32 10.38 -7.55
CA CYS A 239 10.04 9.53 -6.39
C CYS A 239 8.68 9.91 -5.79
N LEU A 240 7.75 8.97 -5.74
CA LEU A 240 6.41 9.19 -5.20
C LEU A 240 6.42 9.09 -3.68
N ILE A 241 5.58 9.88 -3.04
CA ILE A 241 5.42 9.87 -1.58
C ILE A 241 4.01 9.46 -1.23
N GLY A 242 3.89 8.40 -0.41
CA GLY A 242 2.67 8.04 0.28
C GLY A 242 2.92 7.92 1.78
N ASN A 243 1.88 8.18 2.57
CA ASN A 243 1.99 8.14 4.02
C ASN A 243 0.74 7.51 4.62
N ASN A 244 0.92 6.40 5.33
CA ASN A 244 -0.14 5.65 6.00
C ASN A 244 -0.55 6.33 7.31
N HIS A 245 -0.96 7.58 7.23
CA HIS A 245 -1.39 8.37 8.39
C HIS A 245 -2.88 8.29 8.69
N HIS A 246 -3.66 7.59 7.85
CA HIS A 246 -5.11 7.41 7.97
C HIS A 246 -5.92 8.72 7.91
N LEU A 247 -5.36 9.77 7.30
CA LEU A 247 -5.96 11.09 7.13
C LEU A 247 -6.14 11.42 5.65
N ALA A 248 -6.80 12.54 5.36
CA ALA A 248 -6.80 13.11 4.01
C ALA A 248 -5.35 13.46 3.58
N PRO A 249 -5.03 13.36 2.28
CA PRO A 249 -3.68 13.61 1.78
C PRO A 249 -3.14 14.97 2.20
N ILE A 250 -1.86 14.98 2.58
CA ILE A 250 -1.12 16.18 2.96
C ILE A 250 -0.36 16.72 1.73
N ALA A 251 -0.14 18.04 1.67
CA ALA A 251 0.60 18.65 0.57
C ALA A 251 2.01 18.02 0.42
N GLY A 252 2.33 17.60 -0.80
CA GLY A 252 3.58 16.88 -1.12
C GLY A 252 3.44 15.37 -1.22
N GLU A 253 2.28 14.80 -0.87
CA GLU A 253 1.99 13.40 -1.13
C GLU A 253 1.55 13.18 -2.58
N ASP A 254 1.84 12.00 -3.10
CA ASP A 254 1.66 11.64 -4.50
C ASP A 254 0.59 10.58 -4.73
N PHE A 255 0.24 9.83 -3.68
CA PHE A 255 -0.83 8.83 -3.68
C PHE A 255 -1.41 8.66 -2.27
N GLN A 256 -2.69 8.28 -2.21
CA GLN A 256 -3.40 8.02 -0.96
C GLN A 256 -3.49 6.52 -0.68
N MET A 257 -3.37 6.15 0.60
CA MET A 257 -3.30 4.78 1.06
C MET A 257 -4.49 4.39 1.92
N PHE A 258 -4.88 3.10 1.82
CA PHE A 258 -5.94 2.46 2.62
C PHE A 258 -5.40 1.14 3.14
N GLU A 259 -5.27 1.00 4.45
CA GLU A 259 -4.77 -0.22 5.08
C GLU A 259 -5.91 -1.18 5.38
N LYS A 260 -5.83 -2.41 4.83
CA LYS A 260 -6.81 -3.50 5.00
C LYS A 260 -8.26 -3.14 4.63
N ASP A 261 -8.44 -2.03 3.92
CA ASP A 261 -9.72 -1.56 3.43
C ASP A 261 -9.65 -1.20 1.96
N LEU A 262 -10.73 -1.39 1.23
CA LEU A 262 -10.88 -0.82 -0.10
C LEU A 262 -11.26 0.68 0.03
N PRO A 263 -10.91 1.53 -0.95
CA PRO A 263 -11.18 2.96 -0.89
C PRO A 263 -12.66 3.27 -0.64
N GLY A 264 -12.95 3.96 0.47
CA GLY A 264 -14.30 4.31 0.90
C GLY A 264 -15.00 3.25 1.75
N GLU A 265 -14.36 2.13 2.05
CA GLU A 265 -14.74 1.18 3.10
C GLU A 265 -13.97 1.50 4.39
N ASN A 266 -14.45 0.98 5.52
CA ASN A 266 -13.78 1.06 6.82
C ASN A 266 -14.07 -0.19 7.65
N LYS A 267 -13.82 -1.37 7.08
CA LYS A 267 -13.99 -2.67 7.74
C LYS A 267 -12.84 -2.97 8.69
N GLY A 268 -11.63 -2.51 8.32
CA GLY A 268 -10.42 -2.60 9.15
C GLY A 268 -10.42 -1.62 10.32
N GLY A 269 -11.31 -0.61 10.30
CA GLY A 269 -11.41 0.41 11.35
C GLY A 269 -10.32 1.49 11.28
N LEU A 270 -9.56 1.56 10.18
CA LEU A 270 -8.46 2.49 10.00
C LEU A 270 -8.74 3.58 8.94
N SER A 271 -9.76 3.38 8.09
CA SER A 271 -9.99 4.17 6.87
C SER A 271 -11.19 5.12 7.01
N PHE A 272 -11.07 6.14 7.85
CA PHE A 272 -12.10 7.18 8.04
C PHE A 272 -12.04 8.29 6.97
N GLN A 273 -10.97 8.35 6.17
CA GLN A 273 -10.79 9.34 5.12
C GLN A 273 -11.57 8.98 3.85
N LYS A 274 -11.99 10.03 3.13
CA LYS A 274 -12.59 9.86 1.80
C LYS A 274 -11.50 9.60 0.75
N PRO A 275 -11.78 8.74 -0.24
CA PRO A 275 -10.87 8.58 -1.38
C PRO A 275 -10.72 9.89 -2.17
N SER A 276 -9.49 10.21 -2.53
CA SER A 276 -9.17 11.36 -3.38
C SER A 276 -9.61 11.09 -4.83
N GLU A 277 -10.20 12.09 -5.46
CA GLU A 277 -10.53 12.04 -6.90
C GLU A 277 -9.34 12.48 -7.77
N MET A 278 -8.30 13.07 -7.17
CA MET A 278 -7.19 13.70 -7.88
C MET A 278 -5.89 12.91 -7.81
N MET A 279 -5.77 11.99 -6.87
CA MET A 279 -4.54 11.25 -6.61
C MET A 279 -4.71 9.77 -6.91
N PRO A 280 -3.65 9.07 -7.35
CA PRO A 280 -3.65 7.62 -7.34
C PRO A 280 -3.98 7.06 -5.96
N LEU A 281 -4.67 5.94 -5.94
CA LEU A 281 -5.05 5.24 -4.71
C LEU A 281 -4.32 3.91 -4.62
N GLU A 282 -3.96 3.52 -3.41
CA GLU A 282 -3.41 2.21 -3.09
C GLU A 282 -4.14 1.61 -1.88
N THR A 283 -4.49 0.34 -1.95
CA THR A 283 -4.88 -0.45 -0.79
C THR A 283 -3.83 -1.51 -0.51
N CYS A 284 -3.50 -1.74 0.75
CA CYS A 284 -2.61 -2.83 1.13
C CYS A 284 -3.34 -3.90 1.94
N GLU A 285 -3.02 -5.17 1.65
CA GLU A 285 -3.64 -6.33 2.28
C GLU A 285 -2.63 -7.47 2.45
N THR A 286 -2.88 -8.36 3.41
CA THR A 286 -2.05 -9.52 3.68
C THR A 286 -2.63 -10.79 3.06
N ILE A 287 -1.78 -11.75 2.67
CA ILE A 287 -2.23 -13.08 2.22
C ILE A 287 -2.77 -13.90 3.39
N ASN A 288 -2.16 -13.79 4.58
CA ASN A 288 -2.63 -14.33 5.85
C ASN A 288 -3.18 -13.18 6.74
N ASN A 289 -3.12 -13.29 8.07
CA ASN A 289 -3.58 -12.22 8.98
C ASN A 289 -2.43 -11.34 9.49
N SER A 290 -1.18 -11.72 9.28
CA SER A 290 0.02 -11.06 9.80
C SER A 290 0.78 -10.32 8.69
N TRP A 291 1.38 -9.17 9.01
CA TRP A 291 2.30 -8.49 8.08
C TRP A 291 3.66 -9.20 8.05
N GLY A 292 4.35 -9.29 9.20
CA GLY A 292 5.59 -10.03 9.35
C GLY A 292 5.37 -11.52 9.62
N TYR A 293 6.44 -12.32 9.50
CA TYR A 293 6.36 -13.76 9.75
C TYR A 293 5.82 -14.09 11.13
N ASN A 294 4.76 -14.91 11.15
CA ASN A 294 4.13 -15.40 12.36
C ASN A 294 3.84 -16.90 12.21
N ILE A 295 4.57 -17.73 12.96
CA ILE A 295 4.50 -19.19 12.85
C ILE A 295 3.13 -19.75 13.27
N THR A 296 2.37 -19.03 14.07
CA THR A 296 1.04 -19.44 14.53
C THR A 296 -0.09 -19.02 13.59
N ASP A 297 0.20 -18.15 12.60
CA ASP A 297 -0.78 -17.71 11.62
C ASP A 297 -0.79 -18.64 10.40
N THR A 298 -1.70 -19.59 10.44
CA THR A 298 -1.88 -20.62 9.40
C THR A 298 -3.12 -20.38 8.55
N THR A 299 -3.77 -19.21 8.71
CA THR A 299 -4.99 -18.85 7.97
C THR A 299 -4.64 -18.01 6.76
N TYR A 300 -4.73 -18.58 5.57
CA TYR A 300 -4.41 -17.91 4.31
C TYR A 300 -5.67 -17.67 3.48
N LYS A 301 -5.80 -16.48 2.91
CA LYS A 301 -6.83 -16.18 1.91
C LYS A 301 -6.71 -17.15 0.73
N THR A 302 -7.83 -17.59 0.20
CA THR A 302 -7.87 -18.45 -0.99
C THR A 302 -7.43 -17.66 -2.22
N PRO A 303 -6.96 -18.33 -3.29
CA PRO A 303 -6.65 -17.65 -4.55
C PRO A 303 -7.82 -16.81 -5.08
N LYS A 304 -9.06 -17.33 -5.01
CA LYS A 304 -10.27 -16.57 -5.37
C LYS A 304 -10.42 -15.29 -4.55
N GLN A 305 -10.28 -15.36 -3.22
CA GLN A 305 -10.38 -14.15 -2.37
C GLN A 305 -9.34 -13.09 -2.75
N LEU A 306 -8.12 -13.50 -3.12
CA LEU A 306 -7.06 -12.58 -3.54
C LEU A 306 -7.35 -11.95 -4.90
N ILE A 307 -7.87 -12.73 -5.86
CA ILE A 307 -8.32 -12.21 -7.16
C ILE A 307 -9.49 -11.25 -6.96
N ASP A 308 -10.49 -11.62 -6.18
CA ASP A 308 -11.64 -10.76 -5.88
C ASP A 308 -11.20 -9.43 -5.27
N TYR A 309 -10.21 -9.46 -4.37
CA TYR A 309 -9.68 -8.24 -3.76
C TYR A 309 -8.93 -7.37 -4.76
N LEU A 310 -8.07 -7.96 -5.61
CA LEU A 310 -7.37 -7.25 -6.70
C LEU A 310 -8.36 -6.59 -7.65
N VAL A 311 -9.36 -7.34 -8.10
CA VAL A 311 -10.38 -6.86 -9.05
C VAL A 311 -11.20 -5.73 -8.44
N LYS A 312 -11.65 -5.87 -7.18
CA LYS A 312 -12.40 -4.83 -6.49
C LYS A 312 -11.57 -3.57 -6.22
N ALA A 313 -10.29 -3.72 -5.84
CA ALA A 313 -9.38 -2.59 -5.71
C ALA A 313 -9.30 -1.79 -7.02
N ASN A 314 -9.15 -2.50 -8.15
CA ASN A 314 -9.15 -1.89 -9.48
C ASN A 314 -10.50 -1.25 -9.84
N GLY A 315 -11.62 -1.83 -9.44
CA GLY A 315 -12.95 -1.24 -9.60
C GLY A 315 -13.12 0.09 -8.86
N TYR A 316 -12.40 0.27 -7.75
CA TYR A 316 -12.26 1.57 -7.05
C TYR A 316 -11.18 2.48 -7.68
N GLY A 317 -10.47 2.05 -8.70
CA GLY A 317 -9.37 2.78 -9.31
C GLY A 317 -8.04 2.68 -8.54
N ALA A 318 -7.97 1.83 -7.49
CA ALA A 318 -6.81 1.67 -6.64
C ALA A 318 -5.86 0.56 -7.13
N ASN A 319 -4.60 0.67 -6.73
CA ASN A 319 -3.64 -0.43 -6.79
C ASN A 319 -3.86 -1.36 -5.58
N LEU A 320 -3.58 -2.66 -5.75
CA LEU A 320 -3.39 -3.59 -4.63
C LEU A 320 -1.90 -3.76 -4.35
N LEU A 321 -1.49 -3.49 -3.13
CA LEU A 321 -0.18 -3.82 -2.57
C LEU A 321 -0.35 -5.05 -1.65
N LEU A 322 0.01 -6.25 -2.16
CA LEU A 322 -0.23 -7.52 -1.47
C LEU A 322 1.01 -7.96 -0.70
N ASN A 323 0.84 -8.24 0.59
CA ASN A 323 1.93 -8.48 1.51
C ASN A 323 2.33 -9.95 1.65
N ILE A 324 3.64 -10.16 1.81
CA ILE A 324 4.26 -11.38 2.32
C ILE A 324 5.17 -11.06 3.51
N GLY A 325 5.28 -12.00 4.45
CA GLY A 325 6.21 -11.94 5.59
C GLY A 325 7.22 -13.08 5.52
N PRO A 326 8.40 -12.91 4.90
CA PRO A 326 9.41 -13.94 4.79
C PRO A 326 9.92 -14.46 6.15
N MET A 327 10.34 -15.73 6.18
CA MET A 327 10.91 -16.38 7.36
C MET A 327 12.25 -15.77 7.76
N PRO A 328 12.72 -15.98 9.01
CA PRO A 328 13.99 -15.40 9.50
C PRO A 328 15.22 -15.78 8.66
N ASN A 329 15.23 -16.96 8.06
CA ASN A 329 16.30 -17.46 7.19
C ASN A 329 16.28 -16.83 5.78
N GLY A 330 15.26 -16.02 5.44
CA GLY A 330 15.09 -15.40 4.13
C GLY A 330 14.31 -16.21 3.10
N ALA A 331 13.77 -17.36 3.48
CA ALA A 331 12.87 -18.12 2.62
C ALA A 331 11.46 -17.52 2.64
N ILE A 332 10.77 -17.60 1.50
CA ILE A 332 9.34 -17.26 1.38
C ILE A 332 8.55 -18.57 1.58
N GLN A 333 7.49 -18.52 2.40
CA GLN A 333 6.64 -19.67 2.67
C GLN A 333 5.97 -20.17 1.38
N GLN A 334 5.84 -21.49 1.24
CA GLN A 334 5.28 -22.11 0.04
C GLN A 334 3.84 -21.66 -0.21
N GLU A 335 3.07 -21.44 0.85
CA GLU A 335 1.69 -20.95 0.78
C GLU A 335 1.58 -19.56 0.12
N PHE A 336 2.58 -18.71 0.30
CA PHE A 336 2.65 -17.42 -0.40
C PHE A 336 3.03 -17.61 -1.87
N ILE A 337 4.05 -18.44 -2.14
CA ILE A 337 4.54 -18.74 -3.49
C ILE A 337 3.41 -19.28 -4.37
N ASP A 338 2.65 -20.26 -3.87
CA ASP A 338 1.57 -20.89 -4.61
C ASP A 338 0.47 -19.89 -4.98
N ARG A 339 0.09 -19.02 -4.05
CA ARG A 339 -0.94 -17.99 -4.29
C ARG A 339 -0.47 -16.92 -5.27
N LEU A 340 0.77 -16.48 -5.16
CA LEU A 340 1.35 -15.51 -6.09
C LEU A 340 1.45 -16.08 -7.50
N HIS A 341 1.87 -17.33 -7.65
CA HIS A 341 1.86 -18.02 -8.95
C HIS A 341 0.46 -18.18 -9.52
N TYR A 342 -0.53 -18.49 -8.66
CA TYR A 342 -1.92 -18.59 -9.09
C TYR A 342 -2.43 -17.24 -9.65
N MET A 343 -2.21 -16.16 -8.92
CA MET A 343 -2.58 -14.80 -9.37
C MET A 343 -1.86 -14.43 -10.66
N GLY A 344 -0.57 -14.77 -10.78
CA GLY A 344 0.20 -14.54 -12.01
C GLY A 344 -0.38 -15.30 -13.21
N ASN A 345 -0.79 -16.55 -13.04
CA ASN A 345 -1.42 -17.33 -14.10
C ASN A 345 -2.78 -16.76 -14.52
N TRP A 346 -3.58 -16.28 -13.56
CA TRP A 346 -4.83 -15.59 -13.84
C TRP A 346 -4.58 -14.28 -14.61
N LEU A 347 -3.59 -13.48 -14.19
CA LEU A 347 -3.23 -12.22 -14.86
C LEU A 347 -2.66 -12.39 -16.25
N LYS A 348 -2.04 -13.52 -16.60
CA LYS A 348 -1.65 -13.83 -18.00
C LYS A 348 -2.85 -13.87 -18.93
N ILE A 349 -4.04 -14.25 -18.42
CA ILE A 349 -5.28 -14.31 -19.20
C ILE A 349 -6.01 -12.96 -19.11
N TYR A 350 -6.23 -12.45 -17.91
CA TYR A 350 -7.13 -11.34 -17.63
C TYR A 350 -6.42 -9.99 -17.40
N GLY A 351 -5.10 -9.94 -17.46
CA GLY A 351 -4.32 -8.73 -17.11
C GLY A 351 -4.67 -7.49 -17.92
N SER A 352 -5.15 -7.65 -19.18
CA SER A 352 -5.59 -6.51 -19.99
C SER A 352 -6.87 -5.84 -19.49
N THR A 353 -7.64 -6.52 -18.60
CA THR A 353 -8.82 -5.97 -17.95
C THR A 353 -8.49 -5.28 -16.61
N ILE A 354 -7.22 -5.36 -16.18
CA ILE A 354 -6.69 -4.84 -14.93
C ILE A 354 -5.69 -3.70 -15.18
N TYR A 355 -4.59 -3.98 -15.90
CA TYR A 355 -3.53 -2.99 -16.11
C TYR A 355 -3.95 -1.89 -17.09
N ASN A 356 -3.52 -0.66 -16.77
CA ASN A 356 -3.84 0.53 -17.56
C ASN A 356 -5.36 0.76 -17.68
N THR A 357 -6.13 0.39 -16.65
CA THR A 357 -7.56 0.68 -16.54
C THR A 357 -7.82 1.74 -15.47
N THR A 358 -8.98 2.34 -15.53
CA THR A 358 -9.57 3.12 -14.42
C THR A 358 -10.69 2.32 -13.77
N GLY A 359 -11.16 2.74 -12.61
CA GLY A 359 -12.43 2.24 -12.09
C GLY A 359 -13.58 2.57 -13.03
N GLY A 360 -14.66 1.81 -12.94
CA GLY A 360 -15.87 2.02 -13.72
C GLY A 360 -16.66 3.26 -13.28
N TYR A 361 -17.70 3.60 -14.02
CA TYR A 361 -18.58 4.73 -13.72
C TYR A 361 -19.48 4.51 -12.49
N ILE A 362 -19.60 3.26 -12.02
CA ILE A 362 -20.23 2.90 -10.73
C ILE A 362 -19.21 2.24 -9.82
N LYS A 363 -19.39 2.44 -8.51
CA LYS A 363 -18.55 1.77 -7.49
C LYS A 363 -18.78 0.26 -7.53
N PRO A 364 -17.85 -0.56 -7.02
CA PRO A 364 -18.04 -1.99 -6.86
C PRO A 364 -19.34 -2.33 -6.17
N GLN A 365 -19.99 -3.37 -6.66
CA GLN A 365 -21.31 -3.87 -6.22
C GLN A 365 -21.14 -5.27 -5.62
N ASP A 366 -22.22 -5.83 -5.06
CA ASP A 366 -22.21 -7.20 -4.51
C ASP A 366 -21.85 -8.27 -5.55
N TRP A 367 -22.23 -8.04 -6.82
CA TRP A 367 -21.92 -8.97 -7.90
C TRP A 367 -20.48 -8.87 -8.41
N GLY A 368 -19.78 -7.75 -8.18
CA GLY A 368 -18.44 -7.50 -8.67
C GLY A 368 -18.17 -6.02 -8.97
N CYS A 369 -17.46 -5.71 -10.04
CA CYS A 369 -17.14 -4.33 -10.38
C CYS A 369 -16.94 -4.13 -11.88
N ILE A 370 -16.70 -2.87 -12.25
CA ILE A 370 -16.33 -2.47 -13.62
C ILE A 370 -14.94 -1.87 -13.58
N THR A 371 -14.08 -2.30 -14.51
CA THR A 371 -12.89 -1.55 -14.91
C THR A 371 -13.07 -1.01 -16.32
N GLN A 372 -12.36 0.07 -16.66
CA GLN A 372 -12.54 0.75 -17.93
C GLN A 372 -11.20 1.07 -18.58
N LYS A 373 -11.13 0.85 -19.90
CA LYS A 373 -10.03 1.29 -20.74
C LYS A 373 -10.56 1.80 -22.08
N GLU A 374 -10.30 3.06 -22.38
CA GLU A 374 -10.80 3.71 -23.61
C GLU A 374 -12.32 3.57 -23.72
N ASN A 375 -12.81 2.95 -24.81
CA ASN A 375 -14.22 2.69 -25.07
C ASN A 375 -14.68 1.30 -24.60
N LYS A 376 -13.91 0.59 -23.78
CA LYS A 376 -14.24 -0.74 -23.27
C LYS A 376 -14.52 -0.70 -21.79
N LEU A 377 -15.67 -1.25 -21.39
CA LEU A 377 -16.01 -1.57 -20.03
C LEU A 377 -15.79 -3.08 -19.83
N PHE A 378 -14.97 -3.43 -18.85
CA PHE A 378 -14.79 -4.81 -18.40
C PHE A 378 -15.64 -5.02 -17.15
N ILE A 379 -16.65 -5.84 -17.25
CA ILE A 379 -17.58 -6.15 -16.17
C ILE A 379 -17.10 -7.45 -15.53
N HIS A 380 -16.59 -7.37 -14.33
CA HIS A 380 -16.08 -8.48 -13.55
C HIS A 380 -17.19 -9.02 -12.66
N VAL A 381 -17.67 -10.23 -12.92
CA VAL A 381 -18.73 -10.88 -12.17
C VAL A 381 -18.11 -11.90 -11.20
N LEU A 382 -17.89 -11.47 -9.97
CA LEU A 382 -17.21 -12.23 -8.91
C LEU A 382 -18.14 -13.10 -8.10
N LYS A 383 -19.45 -12.75 -8.05
CA LYS A 383 -20.46 -13.48 -7.31
C LYS A 383 -20.90 -14.72 -8.09
N GLU A 384 -20.77 -15.87 -7.46
CA GLU A 384 -21.25 -17.14 -8.01
C GLU A 384 -22.77 -17.15 -8.18
N ASN A 385 -23.25 -18.01 -9.09
CA ASN A 385 -24.69 -18.20 -9.35
C ASN A 385 -25.46 -16.93 -9.69
N THR A 386 -24.78 -15.88 -10.18
CA THR A 386 -25.42 -14.68 -10.70
C THR A 386 -25.87 -14.97 -12.16
N ASN A 387 -27.16 -14.80 -12.44
CA ASN A 387 -27.73 -15.05 -13.77
C ASN A 387 -27.97 -13.79 -14.57
N GLU A 388 -28.04 -12.65 -13.91
CA GLU A 388 -28.14 -11.33 -14.54
C GLU A 388 -27.55 -10.26 -13.66
N ILE A 389 -27.11 -9.17 -14.27
CA ILE A 389 -26.65 -7.97 -13.58
C ILE A 389 -27.31 -6.74 -14.19
N THR A 390 -27.61 -5.74 -13.37
CA THR A 390 -28.10 -4.45 -13.82
C THR A 390 -27.03 -3.37 -13.60
N LEU A 391 -26.74 -2.63 -14.65
CA LEU A 391 -25.83 -1.49 -14.68
C LEU A 391 -26.69 -0.21 -14.70
N PRO A 392 -26.90 0.46 -13.56
CA PRO A 392 -27.77 1.62 -13.47
C PRO A 392 -27.12 2.86 -14.09
N GLN A 393 -27.94 3.82 -14.50
CA GLN A 393 -27.50 5.14 -14.99
C GLN A 393 -26.39 5.05 -16.04
N PHE A 394 -26.56 4.16 -17.02
CA PHE A 394 -25.56 3.91 -18.05
C PHE A 394 -25.23 5.20 -18.83
N PRO A 395 -23.98 5.68 -18.80
CA PRO A 395 -23.62 7.03 -19.25
C PRO A 395 -23.29 7.12 -20.73
N TYR A 396 -23.48 6.04 -21.51
CA TYR A 396 -23.11 5.96 -22.92
C TYR A 396 -24.35 5.89 -23.80
N ASN A 397 -24.24 6.45 -25.02
CA ASN A 397 -25.36 6.48 -25.95
C ASN A 397 -25.66 5.11 -26.56
N LYS A 398 -24.63 4.28 -26.78
CA LYS A 398 -24.76 3.00 -27.49
C LYS A 398 -23.74 1.98 -27.00
N ILE A 399 -24.20 0.72 -26.89
CA ILE A 399 -23.33 -0.46 -26.83
C ILE A 399 -23.18 -0.96 -28.27
N THR A 400 -21.94 -0.96 -28.75
CA THR A 400 -21.63 -1.40 -30.14
C THR A 400 -21.34 -2.89 -30.18
N LYS A 401 -20.81 -3.48 -29.11
CA LYS A 401 -20.60 -4.92 -28.92
C LYS A 401 -20.74 -5.32 -27.47
N ALA A 402 -21.24 -6.51 -27.20
CA ALA A 402 -21.28 -7.16 -25.90
C ALA A 402 -20.84 -8.62 -26.05
N TYR A 403 -19.81 -9.03 -25.31
CA TYR A 403 -19.25 -10.38 -25.46
C TYR A 403 -18.48 -10.84 -24.21
N TRP A 404 -18.35 -12.16 -24.05
CA TRP A 404 -17.48 -12.76 -23.04
C TRP A 404 -16.01 -12.55 -23.40
N PHE A 405 -15.21 -12.04 -22.46
CA PHE A 405 -13.78 -11.73 -22.66
C PHE A 405 -12.98 -12.93 -23.15
N LYS A 406 -13.21 -14.12 -22.57
CA LYS A 406 -12.37 -15.30 -22.77
C LYS A 406 -12.56 -15.95 -24.15
N ASN A 407 -13.75 -15.94 -24.70
CA ASN A 407 -14.09 -16.69 -25.93
C ASN A 407 -14.78 -15.85 -27.02
N ASN A 408 -14.99 -14.56 -26.76
CA ASN A 408 -15.69 -13.62 -27.66
C ASN A 408 -17.14 -14.01 -28.01
N ALA A 409 -17.76 -14.95 -27.30
CA ALA A 409 -19.15 -15.30 -27.50
C ALA A 409 -20.06 -14.10 -27.14
N ALA A 410 -21.08 -13.85 -27.96
CA ALA A 410 -22.02 -12.76 -27.73
C ALA A 410 -22.74 -12.90 -26.38
N VAL A 411 -23.03 -11.76 -25.76
CA VAL A 411 -23.78 -11.66 -24.50
C VAL A 411 -25.04 -10.87 -24.76
N ASP A 412 -26.18 -11.42 -24.33
CA ASP A 412 -27.47 -10.75 -24.44
C ASP A 412 -27.63 -9.65 -23.39
N TYR A 413 -28.14 -8.50 -23.81
CA TYR A 413 -28.44 -7.39 -22.95
C TYR A 413 -29.70 -6.63 -23.38
N THR A 414 -30.32 -5.92 -22.44
CA THR A 414 -31.40 -4.98 -22.71
C THR A 414 -31.04 -3.61 -22.18
N LEU A 415 -31.46 -2.55 -22.89
CA LEU A 415 -31.28 -1.16 -22.47
C LEU A 415 -32.65 -0.53 -22.29
N ASN A 416 -33.01 -0.24 -21.03
CA ASN A 416 -34.29 0.36 -20.66
C ASN A 416 -34.06 1.52 -19.67
N ASN A 417 -34.59 2.71 -20.00
CA ASN A 417 -34.54 3.88 -19.10
C ASN A 417 -33.11 4.15 -18.53
N ASN A 418 -32.10 4.13 -19.35
CA ASN A 418 -30.69 4.28 -18.99
C ASN A 418 -30.14 3.19 -18.03
N ASN A 419 -30.80 2.06 -17.92
CA ASN A 419 -30.27 0.88 -17.24
C ASN A 419 -29.96 -0.21 -18.26
N VAL A 420 -28.77 -0.80 -18.16
CA VAL A 420 -28.41 -1.97 -18.97
C VAL A 420 -28.51 -3.20 -18.11
N THR A 421 -29.36 -4.14 -18.50
CA THR A 421 -29.44 -5.48 -17.90
C THR A 421 -28.71 -6.46 -18.80
N VAL A 422 -27.70 -7.13 -18.27
CA VAL A 422 -26.87 -8.11 -18.96
C VAL A 422 -27.25 -9.51 -18.48
N GLN A 423 -27.54 -10.42 -19.40
CA GLN A 423 -27.90 -11.82 -19.12
C GLN A 423 -26.65 -12.69 -19.10
N LEU A 424 -26.48 -13.47 -18.04
CA LEU A 424 -25.33 -14.32 -17.78
C LEU A 424 -25.63 -15.79 -18.13
N ASN A 425 -25.89 -16.06 -19.41
CA ASN A 425 -26.34 -17.37 -19.90
C ASN A 425 -25.19 -18.39 -20.04
N ASP A 426 -24.16 -18.33 -19.18
CA ASP A 426 -22.98 -19.18 -19.21
C ASP A 426 -22.92 -20.21 -18.06
N LYS A 427 -24.00 -20.92 -17.83
CA LYS A 427 -24.19 -21.89 -16.72
C LYS A 427 -23.02 -22.89 -16.53
N ASN A 428 -22.19 -23.08 -17.52
CA ASN A 428 -21.04 -23.99 -17.50
C ASN A 428 -19.70 -23.24 -17.21
N ASN A 429 -19.71 -21.93 -17.08
CA ASN A 429 -18.51 -21.16 -16.79
C ASN A 429 -18.18 -21.26 -15.29
N LYS A 430 -17.05 -21.92 -14.98
CA LYS A 430 -16.53 -22.06 -13.61
C LYS A 430 -15.38 -21.09 -13.31
N ASP A 431 -15.19 -20.08 -14.17
CA ASP A 431 -14.16 -19.07 -13.92
C ASP A 431 -14.50 -18.29 -12.65
N GLU A 432 -13.51 -18.07 -11.80
CA GLU A 432 -13.65 -17.33 -10.54
C GLU A 432 -14.03 -15.86 -10.76
N ASP A 433 -13.64 -15.31 -11.91
CA ASP A 433 -14.03 -13.99 -12.40
C ASP A 433 -14.55 -14.15 -13.84
N ARG A 434 -15.85 -13.97 -14.01
CA ARG A 434 -16.51 -14.03 -15.32
C ARG A 434 -16.52 -12.63 -15.92
N VAL A 435 -15.69 -12.40 -16.93
CA VAL A 435 -15.50 -11.05 -17.49
C VAL A 435 -16.31 -10.87 -18.79
N ILE A 436 -17.15 -9.84 -18.79
CA ILE A 436 -17.89 -9.38 -19.99
C ILE A 436 -17.27 -8.07 -20.47
N VAL A 437 -17.21 -7.92 -21.77
CA VAL A 437 -16.77 -6.67 -22.41
C VAL A 437 -17.97 -5.99 -23.06
N LEU A 438 -18.19 -4.73 -22.71
CA LEU A 438 -19.06 -3.85 -23.47
C LEU A 438 -18.19 -2.81 -24.19
N GLU A 439 -18.24 -2.81 -25.52
CA GLU A 439 -17.69 -1.72 -26.32
C GLU A 439 -18.77 -0.64 -26.47
N VAL A 440 -18.43 0.59 -26.12
CA VAL A 440 -19.39 1.69 -26.01
C VAL A 440 -19.00 2.89 -26.88
N SER A 441 -19.99 3.70 -27.23
CA SER A 441 -19.76 5.02 -27.82
C SER A 441 -20.47 6.10 -27.01
N LYS A 442 -19.84 7.28 -26.93
CA LYS A 442 -20.41 8.50 -26.37
C LYS A 442 -21.48 9.05 -27.29
#